data_82b0cc0d9d191b4865d033d89f843393
#
_entry.id   82b0cc0d9d191b4865d033d89f843393
#
_cell.length_a   1.000
_cell.length_b   1.000
_cell.length_c   1.000
_cell.angle_alpha   90.00
_cell.angle_beta   90.00
_cell.angle_gamma   90.00
#
_symmetry.space_group_name_H-M   'P 1'
#
loop_
_entity.id
_entity.type
_entity.pdbx_description
1 polymer ?
#
loop_
_entity_poly.entity_id
_entity_poly.type
_entity_poly.pdbx_seq_one_letter_code
_entity_poly.pdbx_strand_id
1 'polypeptide(L)'
;MAHSKSVHFLLKALALMTFFGFGSGHADELQTSDLLDYDVRRLGSDELVNLKEAYGGKVILVVNTASKCAFTDQYEGLEALYAKYRERGFVVLGFPSNDFGGQEPGSENQIKDFCRLTYSVKFPMFAKTHVKKGKADPFFANLAETAGRYPNWNFHKYLIDRDGKLVDNYLSFTGPQSSTIVNDIEELL
;
A
#
# COMPACT_ATOMS: atom_id res chain seq x y z
N MET A 1 71.44 -64.99 11.69
CA MET A 1 72.18 -64.76 10.45
C MET A 1 71.23 -64.47 9.33
N ALA A 2 71.57 -63.49 8.53
CA ALA A 2 70.96 -63.11 7.23
C ALA A 2 69.64 -62.41 7.26
N HIS A 3 69.71 -61.19 7.10
CA HIS A 3 69.60 -60.25 5.94
C HIS A 3 68.27 -60.23 5.23
N SER A 4 67.63 -59.22 5.52
CA SER A 4 66.62 -58.57 4.88
C SER A 4 66.73 -57.62 3.74
N LYS A 5 65.96 -57.42 2.84
CA LYS A 5 65.97 -56.28 1.92
C LYS A 5 64.58 -55.60 1.90
N SER A 6 64.67 -54.38 2.26
CA SER A 6 63.60 -53.37 2.13
C SER A 6 63.25 -53.13 0.67
N VAL A 7 62.00 -53.07 0.36
CA VAL A 7 61.50 -52.51 -0.90
C VAL A 7 60.41 -51.44 -0.58
N HIS A 8 60.83 -50.23 -0.84
CA HIS A 8 59.94 -49.09 -0.75
C HIS A 8 58.98 -49.07 -1.96
N PHE A 9 57.72 -49.13 -1.68
CA PHE A 9 56.65 -48.85 -2.73
C PHE A 9 56.06 -47.51 -2.41
N LEU A 10 56.41 -46.52 -3.23
CA LEU A 10 55.74 -45.19 -3.23
C LEU A 10 54.39 -45.30 -3.86
N LEU A 11 53.31 -45.21 -3.08
CA LEU A 11 52.00 -44.96 -3.60
C LEU A 11 51.77 -43.46 -3.63
N LYS A 12 51.71 -42.90 -4.82
CA LYS A 12 51.21 -41.54 -5.07
C LYS A 12 49.69 -41.56 -4.90
N ALA A 13 49.18 -41.03 -3.83
CA ALA A 13 47.76 -40.74 -3.68
C ALA A 13 47.43 -39.48 -4.45
N LEU A 14 46.67 -39.65 -5.54
CA LEU A 14 46.08 -38.56 -6.33
C LEU A 14 44.83 -38.07 -5.59
N ALA A 15 44.95 -36.95 -4.88
CA ALA A 15 43.80 -36.30 -4.27
C ALA A 15 42.94 -35.63 -5.33
N LEU A 16 41.78 -36.23 -5.62
CA LEU A 16 40.74 -35.66 -6.46
C LEU A 16 39.97 -34.66 -5.63
N MET A 17 40.31 -33.38 -5.73
CA MET A 17 39.52 -32.28 -5.16
C MET A 17 38.25 -32.12 -6.00
N THR A 18 37.14 -32.67 -5.54
CA THR A 18 35.82 -32.31 -6.03
C THR A 18 35.45 -30.95 -5.48
N PHE A 19 35.55 -29.94 -6.34
CA PHE A 19 34.96 -28.63 -6.09
C PHE A 19 33.44 -28.78 -6.09
N PHE A 20 32.84 -28.86 -4.90
CA PHE A 20 31.42 -28.61 -4.73
C PHE A 20 31.23 -27.09 -4.89
N GLY A 21 30.81 -26.69 -6.07
CA GLY A 21 30.29 -25.34 -6.31
C GLY A 21 29.04 -25.15 -5.49
N PHE A 22 29.13 -24.39 -4.39
CA PHE A 22 28.00 -23.79 -3.74
C PHE A 22 27.42 -22.76 -4.73
N GLY A 23 26.45 -23.19 -5.52
CA GLY A 23 25.57 -22.27 -6.21
C GLY A 23 24.86 -21.44 -5.15
N SER A 24 25.29 -20.19 -4.99
CA SER A 24 24.50 -19.17 -4.32
C SER A 24 23.20 -19.01 -5.11
N GLY A 25 22.18 -19.77 -4.71
CA GLY A 25 20.83 -19.48 -5.10
C GLY A 25 20.53 -18.06 -4.61
N HIS A 26 20.60 -17.08 -5.49
CA HIS A 26 19.86 -15.85 -5.32
C HIS A 26 18.41 -16.31 -5.26
N ALA A 27 17.87 -16.45 -4.05
CA ALA A 27 16.44 -16.34 -3.89
C ALA A 27 16.10 -14.99 -4.52
N ASP A 28 15.34 -15.04 -5.59
CA ASP A 28 14.68 -13.90 -6.17
C ASP A 28 13.79 -13.36 -5.03
N GLU A 29 14.35 -12.40 -4.28
CA GLU A 29 13.62 -11.62 -3.31
C GLU A 29 12.64 -10.86 -4.18
N LEU A 30 11.40 -11.38 -4.28
CA LEU A 30 10.28 -10.65 -4.81
C LEU A 30 10.37 -9.27 -4.17
N GLN A 31 10.90 -8.30 -4.92
CA GLN A 31 10.86 -6.90 -4.55
C GLN A 31 9.39 -6.57 -4.38
N THR A 32 8.91 -6.67 -3.14
CA THR A 32 7.64 -6.07 -2.77
C THR A 32 7.83 -4.59 -3.05
N SER A 33 7.28 -4.13 -4.17
CA SER A 33 7.31 -2.72 -4.52
C SER A 33 6.79 -1.96 -3.30
N ASP A 34 7.56 -0.98 -2.84
CA ASP A 34 7.17 -0.14 -1.71
C ASP A 34 5.78 0.44 -2.01
N LEU A 35 4.79 0.11 -1.18
CA LEU A 35 3.40 0.50 -1.41
C LEU A 35 3.20 2.02 -1.46
N LEU A 36 4.15 2.78 -0.92
CA LEU A 36 4.05 4.24 -0.83
C LEU A 36 4.97 4.99 -1.81
N ASP A 37 5.82 4.31 -2.58
CA ASP A 37 6.77 4.99 -3.48
C ASP A 37 6.10 5.38 -4.80
N TYR A 38 5.14 6.30 -4.70
CA TYR A 38 4.37 6.83 -5.82
C TYR A 38 4.22 8.35 -5.73
N ASP A 39 4.42 9.01 -6.85
CA ASP A 39 4.11 10.42 -7.02
C ASP A 39 2.65 10.57 -7.45
N VAL A 40 1.87 11.29 -6.66
CA VAL A 40 0.45 11.54 -6.92
C VAL A 40 0.18 13.04 -6.91
N ARG A 41 -0.71 13.50 -7.78
CA ARG A 41 -1.06 14.92 -7.87
C ARG A 41 -2.15 15.27 -6.84
N ARG A 42 -2.02 16.41 -6.18
CA ARG A 42 -3.06 16.92 -5.28
C ARG A 42 -4.33 17.31 -6.04
N LEU A 43 -5.47 17.14 -5.39
CA LEU A 43 -6.78 17.47 -5.96
C LEU A 43 -6.87 18.97 -6.31
N GLY A 44 -7.14 19.26 -7.59
CA GLY A 44 -7.26 20.62 -8.10
C GLY A 44 -5.99 21.45 -7.98
N SER A 45 -4.84 20.82 -8.20
CA SER A 45 -3.52 21.46 -8.17
C SER A 45 -2.55 20.69 -9.09
N ASP A 46 -1.46 21.33 -9.52
CA ASP A 46 -0.37 20.66 -10.24
C ASP A 46 0.73 20.15 -9.30
N GLU A 47 0.55 20.29 -8.00
CA GLU A 47 1.48 19.80 -6.97
C GLU A 47 1.56 18.28 -6.99
N LEU A 48 2.74 17.74 -7.25
CA LEU A 48 3.07 16.33 -7.07
C LEU A 48 3.55 16.09 -5.65
N VAL A 49 3.08 14.99 -5.06
CA VAL A 49 3.43 14.55 -3.71
C VAL A 49 3.89 13.11 -3.79
N ASN A 50 5.13 12.84 -3.39
CA ASN A 50 5.59 11.47 -3.16
C ASN A 50 4.97 10.98 -1.85
N LEU A 51 4.18 9.90 -1.92
CA LEU A 51 3.43 9.41 -0.74
C LEU A 51 4.34 8.90 0.37
N LYS A 52 5.48 8.30 0.02
CA LYS A 52 6.46 7.81 1.00
C LYS A 52 7.14 8.95 1.75
N GLU A 53 7.57 9.98 1.03
CA GLU A 53 8.20 11.14 1.65
C GLU A 53 7.24 11.93 2.55
N ALA A 54 5.98 12.08 2.12
CA ALA A 54 4.99 12.88 2.83
C ALA A 54 4.32 12.15 4.00
N TYR A 55 4.14 10.83 3.89
CA TYR A 55 3.31 10.06 4.82
C TYR A 55 3.99 8.82 5.39
N GLY A 56 5.19 8.47 4.99
CA GLY A 56 5.96 7.38 5.59
C GLY A 56 6.07 7.51 7.11
N GLY A 57 6.02 6.39 7.82
CA GLY A 57 6.02 6.35 9.29
C GLY A 57 4.67 6.64 9.94
N LYS A 58 3.61 6.86 9.16
CA LYS A 58 2.23 7.03 9.64
C LYS A 58 1.39 5.79 9.39
N VAL A 59 0.34 5.63 10.19
CA VAL A 59 -0.78 4.73 9.88
C VAL A 59 -1.66 5.43 8.84
N ILE A 60 -1.90 4.77 7.69
CA ILE A 60 -2.53 5.39 6.53
C ILE A 60 -3.80 4.64 6.15
N LEU A 61 -4.92 5.36 6.03
CA LEU A 61 -6.16 4.83 5.47
C LEU A 61 -6.38 5.43 4.08
N VAL A 62 -6.13 4.64 3.04
CA VAL A 62 -6.39 5.02 1.64
C VAL A 62 -7.84 4.72 1.28
N VAL A 63 -8.55 5.65 0.66
CA VAL A 63 -9.95 5.48 0.29
C VAL A 63 -10.26 6.07 -1.09
N ASN A 64 -10.96 5.30 -1.94
CA ASN A 64 -11.51 5.83 -3.18
C ASN A 64 -12.88 6.45 -2.92
N THR A 65 -13.09 7.70 -3.33
CA THR A 65 -14.25 8.50 -2.96
C THR A 65 -15.12 8.89 -4.14
N ALA A 66 -16.37 9.30 -3.87
CA ALA A 66 -17.28 9.86 -4.86
C ALA A 66 -18.29 10.81 -4.21
N SER A 67 -18.65 11.91 -4.92
CA SER A 67 -19.54 12.95 -4.42
C SER A 67 -21.03 12.62 -4.56
N LYS A 68 -21.41 11.62 -5.38
CA LYS A 68 -22.82 11.28 -5.68
C LYS A 68 -23.14 9.81 -5.39
N CYS A 69 -22.59 9.26 -4.30
CA CYS A 69 -22.75 7.88 -3.90
C CYS A 69 -23.68 7.77 -2.67
N ALA A 70 -24.35 6.64 -2.52
CA ALA A 70 -25.10 6.36 -1.29
C ALA A 70 -24.22 6.31 -0.02
N PHE A 71 -22.91 6.15 -0.19
CA PHE A 71 -21.93 6.15 0.89
C PHE A 71 -21.20 7.48 1.08
N THR A 72 -21.60 8.56 0.40
CA THR A 72 -20.92 9.86 0.45
C THR A 72 -20.85 10.44 1.86
N ASP A 73 -21.83 10.14 2.72
CA ASP A 73 -21.84 10.55 4.13
C ASP A 73 -20.67 9.98 4.94
N GLN A 74 -19.97 8.96 4.42
CA GLN A 74 -18.75 8.44 5.06
C GLN A 74 -17.60 9.48 5.11
N TYR A 75 -17.66 10.56 4.33
CA TYR A 75 -16.73 11.68 4.50
C TYR A 75 -16.71 12.24 5.93
N GLU A 76 -17.87 12.31 6.60
CA GLU A 76 -17.96 12.77 7.99
C GLU A 76 -17.16 11.86 8.94
N GLY A 77 -17.33 10.54 8.78
CA GLY A 77 -16.61 9.56 9.59
C GLY A 77 -15.11 9.53 9.31
N LEU A 78 -14.71 9.72 8.04
CA LEU A 78 -13.28 9.80 7.65
C LEU A 78 -12.62 11.05 8.25
N GLU A 79 -13.29 12.22 8.19
CA GLU A 79 -12.80 13.45 8.79
C GLU A 79 -12.73 13.34 10.32
N ALA A 80 -13.72 12.70 10.95
CA ALA A 80 -13.71 12.47 12.39
C ALA A 80 -12.53 11.58 12.83
N LEU A 81 -12.22 10.50 12.08
CA LEU A 81 -11.02 9.68 12.32
C LEU A 81 -9.74 10.51 12.16
N TYR A 82 -9.64 11.26 11.06
CA TYR A 82 -8.49 12.12 10.82
C TYR A 82 -8.29 13.14 11.94
N ALA A 83 -9.36 13.85 12.33
CA ALA A 83 -9.31 14.82 13.42
C ALA A 83 -8.88 14.19 14.76
N LYS A 84 -9.37 12.97 15.06
CA LYS A 84 -9.06 12.27 16.31
C LYS A 84 -7.62 11.77 16.39
N TYR A 85 -7.07 11.24 15.29
CA TYR A 85 -5.82 10.48 15.34
C TYR A 85 -4.63 11.12 14.63
N ARG A 86 -4.79 12.22 13.88
CA ARG A 86 -3.69 12.84 13.12
C ARG A 86 -2.47 13.18 13.97
N GLU A 87 -2.68 13.67 15.19
CA GLU A 87 -1.59 14.04 16.11
C GLU A 87 -0.86 12.80 16.68
N ARG A 88 -1.46 11.62 16.53
CA ARG A 88 -0.87 10.33 16.90
C ARG A 88 -0.17 9.65 15.71
N GLY A 89 -0.09 10.31 14.56
CA GLY A 89 0.56 9.77 13.37
C GLY A 89 -0.37 8.97 12.45
N PHE A 90 -1.65 9.31 12.40
CA PHE A 90 -2.61 8.75 11.45
C PHE A 90 -2.93 9.74 10.32
N VAL A 91 -3.21 9.22 9.13
CA VAL A 91 -3.69 10.04 8.02
C VAL A 91 -4.71 9.28 7.15
N VAL A 92 -5.70 10.01 6.66
CA VAL A 92 -6.59 9.54 5.58
C VAL A 92 -6.10 10.12 4.26
N LEU A 93 -6.02 9.32 3.21
CA LEU A 93 -5.69 9.74 1.85
C LEU A 93 -6.88 9.45 0.93
N GLY A 94 -7.54 10.51 0.46
CA GLY A 94 -8.75 10.41 -0.36
C GLY A 94 -8.46 10.55 -1.85
N PHE A 95 -8.98 9.62 -2.66
CA PHE A 95 -8.80 9.58 -4.10
C PHE A 95 -10.17 9.53 -4.81
N PRO A 96 -10.66 10.64 -5.37
CA PRO A 96 -11.89 10.64 -6.14
C PRO A 96 -11.82 9.73 -7.36
N SER A 97 -12.85 8.92 -7.58
CA SER A 97 -12.90 8.01 -8.72
C SER A 97 -14.29 7.98 -9.36
N ASN A 98 -14.32 8.12 -10.69
CA ASN A 98 -15.56 8.03 -11.47
C ASN A 98 -15.86 6.62 -12.01
N ASP A 99 -15.14 5.60 -11.51
CA ASP A 99 -15.18 4.24 -12.05
C ASP A 99 -16.47 3.48 -11.73
N PHE A 100 -17.19 3.89 -10.70
CA PHE A 100 -18.39 3.22 -10.24
C PHE A 100 -19.62 4.08 -10.44
N GLY A 101 -20.45 3.68 -11.40
CA GLY A 101 -21.72 4.35 -11.69
C GLY A 101 -21.61 5.79 -12.18
N GLY A 102 -20.42 6.27 -12.54
CA GLY A 102 -20.23 7.67 -12.94
C GLY A 102 -20.53 8.66 -11.79
N GLN A 103 -20.31 8.24 -10.53
CA GLN A 103 -20.71 8.98 -9.35
C GLN A 103 -19.74 10.08 -8.90
N GLU A 104 -18.66 10.30 -9.67
CA GLU A 104 -17.73 11.43 -9.49
C GLU A 104 -17.54 12.21 -10.79
N PRO A 105 -18.61 12.81 -11.37
CA PRO A 105 -18.55 13.44 -12.69
C PRO A 105 -17.88 14.82 -12.68
N GLY A 106 -17.77 15.46 -11.52
CA GLY A 106 -17.27 16.82 -11.36
C GLY A 106 -15.82 17.01 -11.81
N SER A 107 -15.45 18.26 -12.13
CA SER A 107 -14.05 18.64 -12.23
C SER A 107 -13.39 18.57 -10.85
N GLU A 108 -12.06 18.49 -10.81
CA GLU A 108 -11.33 18.40 -9.54
C GLU A 108 -11.58 19.59 -8.62
N ASN A 109 -11.74 20.81 -9.18
CA ASN A 109 -12.10 21.98 -8.38
C ASN A 109 -13.50 21.87 -7.78
N GLN A 110 -14.48 21.35 -8.55
CA GLN A 110 -15.83 21.11 -8.04
C GLN A 110 -15.83 20.05 -6.92
N ILE A 111 -15.05 18.98 -7.08
CA ILE A 111 -14.91 17.94 -6.05
C ILE A 111 -14.25 18.52 -4.80
N LYS A 112 -13.17 19.29 -4.96
CA LYS A 112 -12.46 19.96 -3.86
C LYS A 112 -13.40 20.87 -3.06
N ASP A 113 -14.18 21.69 -3.76
CA ASP A 113 -15.15 22.59 -3.13
C ASP A 113 -16.27 21.81 -2.44
N PHE A 114 -16.80 20.76 -3.06
CA PHE A 114 -17.80 19.89 -2.45
C PHE A 114 -17.29 19.27 -1.16
N CYS A 115 -16.13 18.64 -1.16
CA CYS A 115 -15.53 18.01 0.03
C CYS A 115 -15.31 19.04 1.16
N ARG A 116 -14.80 20.23 0.82
CA ARG A 116 -14.50 21.29 1.79
C ARG A 116 -15.76 21.94 2.35
N LEU A 117 -16.72 22.29 1.50
CA LEU A 117 -17.88 23.10 1.89
C LEU A 117 -18.99 22.25 2.51
N THR A 118 -19.14 20.99 2.07
CA THR A 118 -20.22 20.12 2.55
C THR A 118 -19.78 19.29 3.76
N TYR A 119 -18.56 18.74 3.72
CA TYR A 119 -18.07 17.82 4.75
C TYR A 119 -16.90 18.35 5.58
N SER A 120 -16.45 19.59 5.31
CA SER A 120 -15.32 20.22 6.00
C SER A 120 -14.05 19.36 5.97
N VAL A 121 -13.84 18.60 4.90
CA VAL A 121 -12.70 17.69 4.73
C VAL A 121 -11.38 18.46 4.83
N LYS A 122 -10.50 18.00 5.72
CA LYS A 122 -9.15 18.54 5.96
C LYS A 122 -8.06 17.50 5.68
N PHE A 123 -8.41 16.21 5.63
CA PHE A 123 -7.45 15.19 5.25
C PHE A 123 -7.03 15.36 3.77
N PRO A 124 -5.81 14.91 3.40
CA PRO A 124 -5.30 15.00 2.04
C PRO A 124 -6.19 14.35 0.99
N MET A 125 -6.48 15.12 -0.07
CA MET A 125 -7.21 14.66 -1.24
C MET A 125 -6.33 14.77 -2.48
N PHE A 126 -6.39 13.77 -3.35
CA PHE A 126 -5.58 13.67 -4.56
C PHE A 126 -6.41 13.74 -5.83
N ALA A 127 -5.76 13.83 -6.97
CA ALA A 127 -6.39 13.90 -8.27
C ALA A 127 -7.32 12.72 -8.54
N LYS A 128 -8.29 12.92 -9.43
CA LYS A 128 -9.15 11.82 -9.88
C LYS A 128 -8.32 10.70 -10.43
N THR A 129 -8.61 9.48 -9.99
CA THR A 129 -7.83 8.29 -10.31
C THR A 129 -8.72 7.13 -10.73
N HIS A 130 -8.15 6.20 -11.49
CA HIS A 130 -8.78 4.93 -11.79
C HIS A 130 -8.41 3.89 -10.74
N VAL A 131 -9.41 3.15 -10.25
CA VAL A 131 -9.23 2.16 -9.18
C VAL A 131 -9.78 0.78 -9.54
N LYS A 132 -10.51 0.67 -10.65
CA LYS A 132 -11.18 -0.57 -11.07
C LYS A 132 -10.19 -1.51 -11.75
N LYS A 133 -10.27 -2.80 -11.46
CA LYS A 133 -9.46 -3.83 -12.10
C LYS A 133 -9.41 -3.68 -13.63
N GLY A 134 -8.23 -3.77 -14.20
CA GLY A 134 -7.97 -3.65 -15.64
C GLY A 134 -7.72 -2.22 -16.14
N LYS A 135 -7.94 -1.20 -15.30
CA LYS A 135 -7.62 0.20 -15.62
C LYS A 135 -7.11 1.01 -14.43
N ALA A 136 -6.91 0.37 -13.27
CA ALA A 136 -6.41 1.03 -12.08
C ALA A 136 -5.06 1.69 -12.35
N ASP A 137 -4.90 2.90 -11.84
CA ASP A 137 -3.62 3.60 -11.83
C ASP A 137 -2.59 2.84 -10.98
N PRO A 138 -1.28 2.98 -11.23
CA PRO A 138 -0.25 2.12 -10.65
C PRO A 138 -0.31 1.97 -9.13
N PHE A 139 -0.57 3.05 -8.39
CA PHE A 139 -0.71 3.01 -6.93
C PHE A 139 -1.86 2.10 -6.49
N PHE A 140 -3.06 2.27 -7.06
CA PHE A 140 -4.21 1.43 -6.73
C PHE A 140 -4.08 0.00 -7.24
N ALA A 141 -3.42 -0.22 -8.38
CA ALA A 141 -3.12 -1.56 -8.86
C ALA A 141 -2.24 -2.31 -7.85
N ASN A 142 -1.15 -1.69 -7.37
CA ASN A 142 -0.25 -2.27 -6.37
C ASN A 142 -0.96 -2.56 -5.03
N LEU A 143 -1.74 -1.60 -4.50
CA LEU A 143 -2.56 -1.82 -3.30
C LEU A 143 -3.50 -3.01 -3.45
N ALA A 144 -4.22 -3.07 -4.58
CA ALA A 144 -5.22 -4.10 -4.85
C ALA A 144 -4.59 -5.49 -5.06
N GLU A 145 -3.44 -5.57 -5.71
CA GLU A 145 -2.69 -6.81 -5.91
C GLU A 145 -2.14 -7.33 -4.59
N THR A 146 -1.56 -6.45 -3.77
CA THR A 146 -1.07 -6.79 -2.43
C THR A 146 -2.21 -7.25 -1.51
N ALA A 147 -3.37 -6.59 -1.58
CA ALA A 147 -4.57 -6.96 -0.82
C ALA A 147 -5.29 -8.22 -1.36
N GLY A 148 -4.94 -8.69 -2.57
CA GLY A 148 -5.72 -9.69 -3.29
C GLY A 148 -7.13 -9.23 -3.68
N ARG A 149 -7.43 -7.93 -3.59
CA ARG A 149 -8.76 -7.38 -3.81
C ARG A 149 -8.73 -5.96 -4.37
N TYR A 150 -9.33 -5.76 -5.53
CA TYR A 150 -9.60 -4.43 -6.09
C TYR A 150 -10.87 -3.81 -5.46
N PRO A 151 -10.97 -2.47 -5.40
CA PRO A 151 -12.23 -1.81 -5.07
C PRO A 151 -13.33 -2.32 -5.98
N ASN A 152 -14.46 -2.71 -5.39
CA ASN A 152 -15.66 -3.13 -6.12
C ASN A 152 -16.75 -2.06 -6.13
N TRP A 153 -16.59 -1.00 -5.33
CA TRP A 153 -17.46 0.18 -5.27
C TRP A 153 -16.71 1.38 -4.69
N ASN A 154 -17.36 2.54 -4.65
CA ASN A 154 -16.82 3.73 -3.96
C ASN A 154 -16.71 3.50 -2.45
N PHE A 155 -15.79 4.20 -1.80
CA PHE A 155 -15.48 4.09 -0.36
C PHE A 155 -14.94 2.73 0.08
N HIS A 156 -14.28 2.00 -0.80
CA HIS A 156 -13.39 0.91 -0.41
C HIS A 156 -12.13 1.51 0.27
N LYS A 157 -11.61 0.84 1.28
CA LYS A 157 -10.48 1.34 2.07
C LYS A 157 -9.37 0.31 2.15
N TYR A 158 -8.12 0.79 2.23
CA TYR A 158 -6.93 0.00 2.51
C TYR A 158 -6.21 0.62 3.72
N LEU A 159 -5.83 -0.19 4.70
CA LEU A 159 -5.10 0.23 5.88
C LEU A 159 -3.63 -0.19 5.75
N ILE A 160 -2.73 0.76 5.94
CA ILE A 160 -1.29 0.59 5.83
C ILE A 160 -0.67 0.98 7.17
N ASP A 161 0.27 0.18 7.66
CA ASP A 161 0.98 0.43 8.91
C ASP A 161 2.13 1.46 8.74
N ARG A 162 2.84 1.73 9.87
CA ARG A 162 3.96 2.68 9.90
C ARG A 162 5.17 2.24 9.07
N ASP A 163 5.30 0.95 8.81
CA ASP A 163 6.38 0.38 7.98
C ASP A 163 6.03 0.36 6.48
N GLY A 164 4.85 0.90 6.11
CA GLY A 164 4.36 0.94 4.73
C GLY A 164 3.78 -0.40 4.27
N LYS A 165 3.45 -1.33 5.17
CA LYS A 165 2.87 -2.62 4.84
C LYS A 165 1.35 -2.56 4.90
N LEU A 166 0.70 -3.21 3.95
CA LEU A 166 -0.74 -3.39 3.98
C LEU A 166 -1.14 -4.28 5.15
N VAL A 167 -2.08 -3.80 5.97
CA VAL A 167 -2.64 -4.52 7.13
C VAL A 167 -3.95 -5.19 6.76
N ASP A 168 -4.90 -4.41 6.20
CA ASP A 168 -6.22 -4.92 5.82
C ASP A 168 -6.88 -4.04 4.74
N ASN A 169 -8.01 -4.51 4.22
CA ASN A 169 -8.88 -3.75 3.33
C ASN A 169 -10.35 -3.91 3.73
N TYR A 170 -11.13 -2.84 3.60
CA TYR A 170 -12.52 -2.81 4.03
C TYR A 170 -13.44 -2.45 2.89
N LEU A 171 -14.54 -3.17 2.79
CA LEU A 171 -15.54 -2.94 1.76
C LEU A 171 -16.29 -1.61 1.99
N SER A 172 -16.95 -1.14 0.96
CA SER A 172 -17.67 0.14 0.94
C SER A 172 -18.68 0.32 2.08
N PHE A 173 -19.37 -0.75 2.48
CA PHE A 173 -20.37 -0.72 3.55
C PHE A 173 -19.78 -0.73 4.97
N THR A 174 -18.48 -1.01 5.13
CA THR A 174 -17.81 -0.88 6.42
C THR A 174 -17.56 0.59 6.69
N GLY A 175 -18.36 1.18 7.58
CA GLY A 175 -18.26 2.60 7.93
C GLY A 175 -16.90 2.94 8.57
N PRO A 176 -16.36 4.14 8.34
CA PRO A 176 -15.04 4.52 8.89
C PRO A 176 -14.97 4.41 10.42
N GLN A 177 -16.05 4.68 11.12
CA GLN A 177 -16.12 4.63 12.57
C GLN A 177 -16.59 3.27 13.13
N SER A 178 -16.63 2.21 12.29
CA SER A 178 -16.90 0.86 12.76
C SER A 178 -15.83 0.41 13.76
N SER A 179 -16.21 -0.43 14.72
CA SER A 179 -15.26 -0.97 15.70
C SER A 179 -14.10 -1.71 15.03
N THR A 180 -14.34 -2.38 13.91
CA THR A 180 -13.28 -3.06 13.13
C THR A 180 -12.20 -2.07 12.72
N ILE A 181 -12.54 -1.01 11.96
CA ILE A 181 -11.55 -0.03 11.48
C ILE A 181 -10.90 0.73 12.63
N VAL A 182 -11.70 1.12 13.64
CA VAL A 182 -11.17 1.87 14.80
C VAL A 182 -10.18 1.05 15.61
N ASN A 183 -10.48 -0.22 15.89
CA ASN A 183 -9.58 -1.09 16.65
C ASN A 183 -8.28 -1.34 15.88
N ASP A 184 -8.37 -1.65 14.58
CA ASP A 184 -7.18 -1.89 13.76
C ASP A 184 -6.28 -0.64 13.70
N ILE A 185 -6.86 0.57 13.60
CA ILE A 185 -6.10 1.83 13.66
C ILE A 185 -5.46 2.00 15.05
N GLU A 186 -6.20 1.77 16.14
CA GLU A 186 -5.71 1.96 17.52
C GLU A 186 -4.58 0.99 17.88
N GLU A 187 -4.59 -0.22 17.34
CA GLU A 187 -3.52 -1.22 17.49
C GLU A 187 -2.21 -0.81 16.79
N LEU A 188 -2.30 -0.02 15.72
CA LEU A 188 -1.14 0.43 14.93
C LEU A 188 -0.55 1.78 15.44
N LEU A 189 -1.28 2.52 16.28
CA LEU A 189 -0.90 3.84 16.77
C LEU A 189 -0.08 3.79 18.08
#